data_3385e4be3e5d67a49a77441ae970d8c3
#
_entry.id   3385e4be3e5d67a49a77441ae970d8c3
#
_cell.length_a   1.000
_cell.length_b   1.000
_cell.length_c   1.000
_cell.angle_alpha   90.00
_cell.angle_beta   90.00
_cell.angle_gamma   90.00
#
_symmetry.space_group_name_H-M   'P 1'
#
loop_
_entity.id
_entity.type
_entity.pdbx_description
1 polymer ?
#
loop_
_entity_poly.entity_id
_entity_poly.type
_entity_poly.pdbx_seq_one_letter_code
_entity_poly.pdbx_strand_id
1 'polypeptide(L)'
;MTKPVLHPDLADTLDPATILVRGGASRSPYDETCEALFMTSGFVYDTAAAAEQAFAQEGSRFVYSRYRNPTVAMFEERLRLLEGAEACRATASGMAAVFAALLCRLRAGQRVVSSRALFGSCHYIVSDLLPRWGIETVLVDGRDLLRVPDRWRRLHGLHLAEAVHGPRRRPAPAYDQHHR
;
A
#
# COMPACT_ATOMS: atom_id res chain seq x y z
N MET A 1 -9.86 -1.20 -23.16
CA MET A 1 -9.92 -0.63 -21.81
C MET A 1 -10.57 -1.66 -20.90
N THR A 2 -9.95 -2.01 -19.78
CA THR A 2 -10.55 -2.89 -18.76
C THR A 2 -11.68 -2.17 -18.03
N LYS A 3 -12.76 -2.89 -17.71
CA LYS A 3 -13.92 -2.33 -16.99
C LYS A 3 -13.80 -2.71 -15.52
N PRO A 4 -13.90 -1.76 -14.57
CA PRO A 4 -13.92 -2.10 -13.15
C PRO A 4 -15.18 -2.91 -12.84
N VAL A 5 -15.04 -3.94 -12.00
CA VAL A 5 -16.17 -4.79 -11.56
C VAL A 5 -17.01 -4.07 -10.51
N LEU A 6 -16.35 -3.27 -9.66
CA LEU A 6 -17.00 -2.39 -8.68
C LEU A 6 -16.54 -0.95 -8.90
N HIS A 7 -17.49 -0.01 -8.84
CA HIS A 7 -17.14 1.41 -8.89
C HIS A 7 -16.41 1.80 -7.59
N PRO A 8 -15.26 2.47 -7.66
CA PRO A 8 -14.47 2.85 -6.48
C PRO A 8 -15.27 3.60 -5.40
N ASP A 9 -16.20 4.46 -5.81
CA ASP A 9 -17.03 5.27 -4.91
C ASP A 9 -17.99 4.43 -4.04
N LEU A 10 -18.25 3.17 -4.40
CA LEU A 10 -19.07 2.26 -3.61
C LEU A 10 -18.29 1.56 -2.49
N ALA A 11 -16.97 1.65 -2.49
CA ALA A 11 -16.12 0.91 -1.55
C ALA A 11 -16.46 1.22 -0.07
N ASP A 12 -16.79 2.48 0.24
CA ASP A 12 -17.13 2.89 1.60
C ASP A 12 -18.50 2.37 2.10
N THR A 13 -19.34 1.90 1.18
CA THR A 13 -20.67 1.37 1.48
C THR A 13 -20.73 -0.16 1.49
N LEU A 14 -19.66 -0.83 1.03
CA LEU A 14 -19.63 -2.28 0.89
C LEU A 14 -19.03 -2.97 2.12
N ASP A 15 -19.52 -4.18 2.39
CA ASP A 15 -18.93 -5.05 3.39
C ASP A 15 -17.49 -5.44 3.00
N PRO A 16 -16.53 -5.48 3.97
CA PRO A 16 -15.16 -5.89 3.71
C PRO A 16 -15.03 -7.24 2.97
N ALA A 17 -15.93 -8.20 3.24
CA ALA A 17 -15.92 -9.48 2.53
C ALA A 17 -16.23 -9.32 1.04
N THR A 18 -17.12 -8.38 0.67
CA THR A 18 -17.41 -8.05 -0.73
C THR A 18 -16.22 -7.38 -1.39
N ILE A 19 -15.53 -6.48 -0.69
CA ILE A 19 -14.30 -5.83 -1.18
C ILE A 19 -13.20 -6.86 -1.39
N LEU A 20 -13.04 -7.84 -0.48
CA LEU A 20 -12.06 -8.93 -0.63
C LEU A 20 -12.25 -9.74 -1.91
N VAL A 21 -13.50 -9.95 -2.32
CA VAL A 21 -13.82 -10.78 -3.49
C VAL A 21 -13.84 -9.97 -4.79
N ARG A 22 -14.31 -8.72 -4.77
CA ARG A 22 -14.60 -7.93 -5.97
C ARG A 22 -13.87 -6.60 -6.07
N GLY A 23 -13.32 -6.11 -4.95
CA GLY A 23 -12.62 -4.83 -4.91
C GLY A 23 -11.38 -4.83 -5.81
N GLY A 24 -11.19 -3.75 -6.55
CA GLY A 24 -10.06 -3.59 -7.45
C GLY A 24 -10.08 -4.48 -8.69
N ALA A 25 -11.01 -5.44 -8.79
CA ALA A 25 -11.09 -6.32 -9.93
C ALA A 25 -11.48 -5.56 -11.20
N SER A 26 -10.85 -5.89 -12.31
CA SER A 26 -11.19 -5.38 -13.64
C SER A 26 -11.24 -6.54 -14.65
N ARG A 27 -12.17 -6.47 -15.58
CA ARG A 27 -12.32 -7.49 -16.61
C ARG A 27 -11.56 -7.13 -17.88
N SER A 28 -11.01 -8.15 -18.52
CA SER A 28 -10.46 -8.03 -19.85
C SER A 28 -11.58 -7.89 -20.91
N PRO A 29 -11.25 -7.73 -22.19
CA PRO A 29 -12.25 -7.73 -23.27
C PRO A 29 -13.12 -9.00 -23.37
N TYR A 30 -12.74 -10.07 -22.66
CA TYR A 30 -13.45 -11.36 -22.67
C TYR A 30 -14.50 -11.51 -21.59
N ASP A 31 -14.68 -10.51 -20.72
CA ASP A 31 -15.69 -10.46 -19.63
C ASP A 31 -15.68 -11.72 -18.73
N GLU A 32 -14.50 -12.24 -18.43
CA GLU A 32 -14.27 -13.40 -17.56
C GLU A 32 -14.87 -13.23 -16.17
N THR A 33 -15.30 -14.34 -15.54
CA THR A 33 -15.91 -14.32 -14.20
C THR A 33 -14.91 -14.17 -13.07
N CYS A 34 -13.66 -14.66 -13.27
CA CYS A 34 -12.55 -14.51 -12.33
C CYS A 34 -11.50 -13.56 -12.90
N GLU A 35 -10.60 -13.08 -12.06
CA GLU A 35 -9.54 -12.17 -12.46
C GLU A 35 -8.55 -12.86 -13.42
N ALA A 36 -8.24 -12.21 -14.54
CA ALA A 36 -7.23 -12.67 -15.47
C ALA A 36 -5.81 -12.46 -14.90
N LEU A 37 -4.92 -13.42 -15.14
CA LEU A 37 -3.50 -13.31 -14.82
C LEU A 37 -2.71 -12.85 -16.04
N PHE A 38 -2.11 -11.67 -15.97
CA PHE A 38 -1.32 -11.08 -17.03
C PHE A 38 0.17 -11.41 -16.86
N MET A 39 0.58 -12.59 -17.29
CA MET A 39 1.96 -13.06 -17.19
C MET A 39 2.79 -12.57 -18.39
N THR A 40 3.00 -11.27 -18.46
CA THR A 40 3.80 -10.63 -19.52
C THR A 40 4.77 -9.62 -18.94
N SER A 41 5.89 -9.40 -19.64
CA SER A 41 6.85 -8.33 -19.30
C SER A 41 6.52 -7.00 -19.98
N GLY A 42 5.97 -7.04 -21.20
CA GLY A 42 5.70 -5.86 -22.01
C GLY A 42 4.33 -5.88 -22.65
N PHE A 43 3.96 -4.77 -23.25
CA PHE A 43 2.66 -4.55 -23.92
C PHE A 43 2.92 -3.97 -25.32
N VAL A 44 2.06 -4.32 -26.27
CA VAL A 44 2.18 -3.87 -27.67
C VAL A 44 1.49 -2.53 -27.89
N TYR A 45 1.90 -1.84 -28.94
CA TYR A 45 1.38 -0.54 -29.35
C TYR A 45 1.08 -0.57 -30.85
N ASP A 46 0.00 0.09 -31.24
CA ASP A 46 -0.43 0.15 -32.64
C ASP A 46 0.51 1.03 -33.48
N THR A 47 1.13 2.05 -32.88
CA THR A 47 2.03 2.99 -33.55
C THR A 47 3.19 3.40 -32.64
N ALA A 48 4.30 3.84 -33.22
CA ALA A 48 5.42 4.40 -32.49
C ALA A 48 5.02 5.64 -31.68
N ALA A 49 4.15 6.50 -32.21
CA ALA A 49 3.63 7.66 -31.50
C ALA A 49 2.81 7.26 -30.27
N ALA A 50 2.00 6.19 -30.36
CA ALA A 50 1.27 5.66 -29.19
C ALA A 50 2.22 5.12 -28.12
N ALA A 51 3.33 4.51 -28.51
CA ALA A 51 4.37 4.07 -27.59
C ALA A 51 5.03 5.26 -26.89
N GLU A 52 5.48 6.26 -27.64
CA GLU A 52 6.08 7.48 -27.10
C GLU A 52 5.17 8.16 -26.08
N GLN A 53 3.90 8.37 -26.45
CA GLN A 53 2.90 8.96 -25.54
C GLN A 53 2.71 8.12 -24.26
N ALA A 54 2.69 6.79 -24.37
CA ALA A 54 2.53 5.91 -23.22
C ALA A 54 3.71 5.99 -22.23
N PHE A 55 4.93 6.20 -22.74
CA PHE A 55 6.12 6.41 -21.90
C PHE A 55 6.23 7.84 -21.36
N ALA A 56 5.72 8.84 -22.09
CA ALA A 56 5.70 10.23 -21.65
C ALA A 56 4.64 10.52 -20.59
N GLN A 57 3.51 9.80 -20.62
CA GLN A 57 2.37 9.99 -19.70
C GLN A 57 2.30 8.85 -18.68
N GLU A 58 2.93 9.02 -17.54
CA GLU A 58 2.93 8.03 -16.49
C GLU A 58 1.50 7.66 -16.06
N GLY A 59 1.22 6.35 -16.04
CA GLY A 59 -0.07 5.83 -15.59
C GLY A 59 -1.20 5.80 -16.62
N SER A 60 -1.03 6.35 -17.84
CA SER A 60 -2.06 6.37 -18.89
C SER A 60 -2.39 4.97 -19.42
N ARG A 61 -1.40 4.08 -19.50
CA ARG A 61 -1.55 2.65 -19.85
C ARG A 61 -0.41 1.81 -19.28
N PHE A 62 -0.55 0.47 -19.36
CA PHE A 62 0.54 -0.43 -18.99
C PHE A 62 1.58 -0.44 -20.09
N VAL A 63 2.85 -0.25 -19.72
CA VAL A 63 4.00 -0.20 -20.65
C VAL A 63 4.98 -1.34 -20.42
N TYR A 64 5.27 -1.65 -19.16
CA TYR A 64 6.18 -2.72 -18.76
C TYR A 64 5.85 -3.19 -17.34
N SER A 65 5.80 -4.51 -17.13
CA SER A 65 5.28 -5.09 -15.87
C SER A 65 6.07 -4.71 -14.61
N ARG A 66 7.35 -4.37 -14.74
CA ARG A 66 8.15 -3.86 -13.62
C ARG A 66 7.63 -2.52 -13.08
N TYR A 67 7.10 -1.68 -13.95
CA TYR A 67 6.47 -0.42 -13.54
C TYR A 67 5.03 -0.64 -13.07
N ARG A 68 4.27 -1.39 -13.88
CA ARG A 68 2.87 -1.65 -13.62
C ARG A 68 2.35 -2.84 -14.42
N ASN A 69 1.60 -3.73 -13.75
CA ASN A 69 0.98 -4.90 -14.38
C ASN A 69 -0.49 -4.97 -13.95
N PRO A 70 -1.44 -5.34 -14.84
CA PRO A 70 -2.86 -5.40 -14.50
C PRO A 70 -3.16 -6.29 -13.30
N THR A 71 -2.54 -7.45 -13.18
CA THR A 71 -2.73 -8.37 -12.04
C THR A 71 -2.29 -7.71 -10.73
N VAL A 72 -1.10 -7.11 -10.72
CA VAL A 72 -0.57 -6.40 -9.53
C VAL A 72 -1.44 -5.18 -9.20
N ALA A 73 -1.88 -4.43 -10.22
CA ALA A 73 -2.72 -3.26 -10.03
C ALA A 73 -4.08 -3.62 -9.39
N MET A 74 -4.69 -4.74 -9.76
CA MET A 74 -5.92 -5.25 -9.13
C MET A 74 -5.70 -5.59 -7.64
N PHE A 75 -4.58 -6.23 -7.31
CA PHE A 75 -4.20 -6.52 -5.94
C PHE A 75 -3.97 -5.23 -5.11
N GLU A 76 -3.20 -4.29 -5.65
CA GLU A 76 -2.92 -3.00 -5.00
C GLU A 76 -4.21 -2.21 -4.73
N GLU A 77 -5.11 -2.15 -5.72
CA GLU A 77 -6.39 -1.45 -5.57
C GLU A 77 -7.29 -2.11 -4.52
N ARG A 78 -7.33 -3.45 -4.48
CA ARG A 78 -8.10 -4.19 -3.48
C ARG A 78 -7.61 -3.89 -2.05
N LEU A 79 -6.31 -3.92 -1.82
CA LEU A 79 -5.74 -3.58 -0.51
C LEU A 79 -5.97 -2.10 -0.17
N ARG A 80 -5.81 -1.21 -1.15
CA ARG A 80 -6.11 0.21 -0.96
C ARG A 80 -7.54 0.43 -0.47
N LEU A 81 -8.52 -0.24 -1.09
CA LEU A 81 -9.93 -0.15 -0.71
C LEU A 81 -10.20 -0.72 0.68
N LEU A 82 -9.61 -1.88 1.01
CA LEU A 82 -9.76 -2.53 2.32
C LEU A 82 -9.21 -1.69 3.47
N GLU A 83 -8.06 -1.06 3.25
CA GLU A 83 -7.38 -0.24 4.27
C GLU A 83 -7.91 1.21 4.30
N GLY A 84 -8.73 1.63 3.32
CA GLY A 84 -9.16 3.01 3.17
C GLY A 84 -7.99 3.96 2.90
N ALA A 85 -6.92 3.44 2.26
CA ALA A 85 -5.69 4.18 2.01
C ALA A 85 -5.79 5.05 0.75
N GLU A 86 -4.98 6.09 0.67
CA GLU A 86 -4.85 6.93 -0.52
C GLU A 86 -4.20 6.16 -1.68
N ALA A 87 -3.18 5.35 -1.39
CA ALA A 87 -2.47 4.55 -2.38
C ALA A 87 -1.95 3.25 -1.76
N CYS A 88 -1.73 2.24 -2.60
CA CYS A 88 -1.06 1.00 -2.25
C CYS A 88 -0.02 0.64 -3.33
N ARG A 89 1.11 0.08 -2.91
CA ARG A 89 2.13 -0.47 -3.79
C ARG A 89 2.60 -1.82 -3.29
N ALA A 90 2.53 -2.81 -4.16
CA ALA A 90 3.01 -4.15 -3.87
C ALA A 90 4.54 -4.24 -4.04
N THR A 91 5.15 -5.03 -3.20
CA THR A 91 6.58 -5.36 -3.25
C THR A 91 6.78 -6.86 -3.22
N ALA A 92 7.98 -7.34 -3.54
CA ALA A 92 8.28 -8.77 -3.59
C ALA A 92 8.24 -9.46 -2.21
N SER A 93 8.29 -8.71 -1.12
CA SER A 93 8.20 -9.24 0.25
C SER A 93 7.76 -8.17 1.24
N GLY A 94 7.24 -8.58 2.41
CA GLY A 94 6.88 -7.66 3.48
C GLY A 94 8.07 -6.83 3.98
N MET A 95 9.27 -7.40 4.02
CA MET A 95 10.48 -6.66 4.42
C MET A 95 10.88 -5.62 3.38
N ALA A 96 10.70 -5.92 2.09
CA ALA A 96 10.89 -4.92 1.03
C ALA A 96 9.86 -3.77 1.15
N ALA A 97 8.63 -4.07 1.56
CA ALA A 97 7.62 -3.05 1.82
C ALA A 97 8.02 -2.12 2.97
N VAL A 98 8.43 -2.69 4.12
CA VAL A 98 8.88 -1.90 5.29
C VAL A 98 10.09 -1.03 4.92
N PHE A 99 11.06 -1.61 4.25
CA PHE A 99 12.27 -0.92 3.83
C PHE A 99 11.97 0.23 2.85
N ALA A 100 11.18 -0.03 1.81
CA ALA A 100 10.77 0.97 0.85
C ALA A 100 9.96 2.10 1.49
N ALA A 101 9.02 1.78 2.40
CA ALA A 101 8.22 2.77 3.10
C ALA A 101 9.07 3.74 3.94
N LEU A 102 10.14 3.24 4.58
CA LEU A 102 11.06 4.08 5.32
C LEU A 102 11.93 4.93 4.39
N LEU A 103 12.55 4.30 3.38
CA LEU A 103 13.51 5.00 2.52
C LEU A 103 12.88 6.01 1.56
N CYS A 104 11.63 5.81 1.14
CA CYS A 104 10.96 6.81 0.30
C CYS A 104 10.70 8.13 1.05
N ARG A 105 10.72 8.12 2.38
CA ARG A 105 10.42 9.29 3.22
C ARG A 105 11.65 9.87 3.92
N LEU A 106 12.65 9.05 4.21
CA LEU A 106 13.80 9.42 5.04
C LEU A 106 15.01 9.84 4.20
N ARG A 107 15.78 10.77 4.71
CA ARG A 107 17.03 11.27 4.14
C ARG A 107 18.11 11.32 5.22
N ALA A 108 19.38 11.30 4.81
CA ALA A 108 20.51 11.50 5.71
C ALA A 108 20.33 12.78 6.54
N GLY A 109 20.70 12.72 7.81
CA GLY A 109 20.50 13.79 8.79
C GLY A 109 19.12 13.82 9.46
N GLN A 110 18.16 13.02 8.99
CA GLN A 110 16.87 12.87 9.66
C GLN A 110 16.92 11.83 10.77
N ARG A 111 15.85 11.80 11.59
CA ARG A 111 15.73 10.92 12.74
C ARG A 111 14.44 10.12 12.70
N VAL A 112 14.55 8.82 13.07
CA VAL A 112 13.41 7.91 13.27
C VAL A 112 13.28 7.61 14.75
N VAL A 113 12.06 7.69 15.27
CA VAL A 113 11.70 7.19 16.60
C VAL A 113 10.85 5.94 16.40
N SER A 114 11.24 4.84 17.00
CA SER A 114 10.55 3.56 16.87
C SER A 114 10.43 2.84 18.20
N SER A 115 9.44 1.96 18.32
CA SER A 115 9.34 1.05 19.46
C SER A 115 10.50 0.05 19.46
N ARG A 116 10.94 -0.38 20.64
CA ARG A 116 11.83 -1.53 20.80
C ARG A 116 11.14 -2.85 20.48
N ALA A 117 9.82 -2.92 20.62
CA ALA A 117 9.02 -4.11 20.38
C ALA A 117 8.69 -4.25 18.89
N LEU A 118 9.72 -4.41 18.07
CA LEU A 118 9.62 -4.68 16.63
C LEU A 118 9.87 -6.15 16.33
N PHE A 119 9.31 -6.61 15.23
CA PHE A 119 9.75 -7.87 14.61
C PHE A 119 11.24 -7.80 14.28
N GLY A 120 11.99 -8.88 14.51
CA GLY A 120 13.46 -8.88 14.46
C GLY A 120 14.06 -8.26 13.20
N SER A 121 13.52 -8.57 12.02
CA SER A 121 14.02 -7.99 10.77
C SER A 121 13.68 -6.50 10.62
N CYS A 122 12.54 -6.04 11.13
CA CYS A 122 12.20 -4.62 11.19
C CYS A 122 13.13 -3.89 12.16
N HIS A 123 13.43 -4.51 13.30
CA HIS A 123 14.41 -3.99 14.26
C HIS A 123 15.76 -3.79 13.57
N TYR A 124 16.26 -4.80 12.85
CA TYR A 124 17.52 -4.72 12.12
C TYR A 124 17.53 -3.56 11.09
N ILE A 125 16.45 -3.36 10.34
CA ILE A 125 16.36 -2.21 9.42
C ILE A 125 16.54 -0.91 10.19
N VAL A 126 15.83 -0.75 11.30
CA VAL A 126 15.79 0.51 12.05
C VAL A 126 17.10 0.72 12.84
N SER A 127 17.63 -0.31 13.53
CA SER A 127 18.80 -0.17 14.41
C SER A 127 20.13 -0.23 13.69
N ASP A 128 20.22 -0.93 12.56
CA ASP A 128 21.50 -1.22 11.90
C ASP A 128 21.60 -0.63 10.50
N LEU A 129 20.57 -0.76 9.65
CA LEU A 129 20.65 -0.30 8.27
C LEU A 129 20.48 1.22 8.15
N LEU A 130 19.45 1.81 8.77
CA LEU A 130 19.21 3.25 8.66
C LEU A 130 20.37 4.11 9.16
N PRO A 131 21.05 3.77 10.29
CA PRO A 131 22.24 4.51 10.73
C PRO A 131 23.40 4.52 9.73
N ARG A 132 23.58 3.44 8.94
CA ARG A 132 24.61 3.37 7.88
C ARG A 132 24.41 4.41 6.79
N TRP A 133 23.19 4.91 6.64
CA TRP A 133 22.83 5.98 5.68
C TRP A 133 22.66 7.35 6.34
N GLY A 134 23.21 7.51 7.55
CA GLY A 134 23.17 8.78 8.26
C GLY A 134 21.80 9.16 8.80
N ILE A 135 20.91 8.17 9.01
CA ILE A 135 19.61 8.38 9.63
C ILE A 135 19.71 7.98 11.10
N GLU A 136 19.49 8.94 11.99
CA GLU A 136 19.55 8.69 13.43
C GLU A 136 18.32 7.87 13.88
N THR A 137 18.53 6.85 14.70
CA THR A 137 17.45 6.01 15.24
C THR A 137 17.37 6.09 16.75
N VAL A 138 16.18 6.32 17.27
CA VAL A 138 15.88 6.31 18.70
C VAL A 138 14.83 5.24 18.98
N LEU A 139 15.23 4.24 19.78
CA LEU A 139 14.34 3.17 20.22
C LEU A 139 13.73 3.52 21.58
N VAL A 140 12.41 3.51 21.66
CA VAL A 140 11.65 3.83 22.89
C VAL A 140 10.84 2.60 23.36
N ASP A 141 10.52 2.55 24.65
CA ASP A 141 9.53 1.59 25.17
C ASP A 141 8.13 2.15 24.83
N GLY A 142 7.41 1.46 23.95
CA GLY A 142 6.05 1.87 23.54
C GLY A 142 5.00 1.89 24.67
N ARG A 143 5.32 1.31 25.83
CA ARG A 143 4.48 1.36 27.04
C ARG A 143 4.70 2.63 27.84
N ASP A 144 5.82 3.31 27.65
CA ASP A 144 6.19 4.54 28.36
C ASP A 144 5.90 5.77 27.50
N LEU A 145 4.61 6.13 27.42
CA LEU A 145 4.13 7.28 26.64
C LEU A 145 4.68 8.62 27.14
N LEU A 146 5.14 8.69 28.39
CA LEU A 146 5.69 9.92 29.01
C LEU A 146 7.13 10.20 28.54
N ARG A 147 7.85 9.20 28.07
CA ARG A 147 9.21 9.35 27.54
C ARG A 147 9.27 9.71 26.05
N VAL A 148 8.12 9.76 25.36
CA VAL A 148 8.06 10.34 24.03
C VAL A 148 8.05 11.88 24.20
N PRO A 149 9.16 12.59 23.95
CA PRO A 149 9.21 14.04 24.18
C PRO A 149 8.11 14.75 23.41
N ASP A 150 7.44 15.74 24.01
CA ASP A 150 6.34 16.48 23.37
C ASP A 150 6.72 17.15 22.05
N ARG A 151 8.00 17.46 21.84
CA ARG A 151 8.52 17.93 20.55
C ARG A 151 8.37 16.91 19.43
N TRP A 152 8.27 15.61 19.74
CA TRP A 152 8.10 14.52 18.76
C TRP A 152 6.63 14.31 18.37
N ARG A 153 5.70 14.67 19.24
CA ARG A 153 4.26 14.70 18.94
C ARG A 153 3.91 15.76 17.90
N ARG A 154 4.74 16.81 17.76
CA ARG A 154 4.53 17.95 16.85
C ARG A 154 5.36 17.89 15.58
N LEU A 155 6.35 17.02 15.50
CA LEU A 155 7.06 16.79 14.25
C LEU A 155 6.24 15.80 13.45
N HIS A 156 5.96 16.13 12.19
CA HIS A 156 5.35 15.23 11.19
C HIS A 156 6.27 14.02 10.93
N GLY A 157 6.61 13.29 11.98
CA GLY A 157 7.41 12.09 11.97
C GLY A 157 6.55 10.90 11.61
N LEU A 158 7.10 10.01 10.82
CA LEU A 158 6.53 8.72 10.49
C LEU A 158 6.31 7.95 11.81
N HIS A 159 5.09 7.96 12.34
CA HIS A 159 4.69 7.01 13.36
C HIS A 159 4.53 5.65 12.67
N LEU A 160 5.51 4.75 12.84
CA LEU A 160 5.39 3.39 12.32
C LEU A 160 4.12 2.67 12.84
N ALA A 161 3.62 3.07 14.01
CA ALA A 161 2.37 2.58 14.57
C ALA A 161 1.12 3.09 13.83
N GLU A 162 1.15 4.30 13.24
CA GLU A 162 0.02 4.83 12.46
C GLU A 162 0.02 4.36 11.02
N ALA A 163 1.19 3.99 10.48
CA ALA A 163 1.26 3.38 9.14
C ALA A 163 0.63 1.98 9.10
N VAL A 164 0.45 1.32 10.26
CA VAL A 164 -0.19 0.00 10.40
C VAL A 164 -1.66 0.11 10.79
N HIS A 165 -2.11 1.25 11.31
CA HIS A 165 -3.50 1.47 11.71
C HIS A 165 -4.01 2.74 11.01
N GLY A 166 -4.55 2.57 9.81
CA GLY A 166 -5.44 3.55 9.20
C GLY A 166 -6.64 3.86 10.13
N PRO A 167 -7.42 4.92 9.88
CA PRO A 167 -8.55 5.27 10.72
C PRO A 167 -9.42 4.03 10.97
N ARG A 168 -9.63 3.68 12.25
CA ARG A 168 -10.45 2.53 12.63
C ARG A 168 -11.81 2.69 11.98
N ARG A 169 -12.13 1.85 11.01
CA ARG A 169 -13.48 1.76 10.47
C ARG A 169 -14.42 1.50 11.65
N ARG A 170 -15.52 2.22 11.72
CA ARG A 170 -16.60 1.91 12.68
C ARG A 170 -16.91 0.42 12.58
N PRO A 171 -17.10 -0.29 13.71
CA PRO A 171 -17.52 -1.68 13.66
C PRO A 171 -18.79 -1.76 12.82
N ALA A 172 -18.84 -2.72 11.90
CA ALA A 172 -20.05 -3.00 11.15
C ALA A 172 -21.22 -3.22 12.12
N PRO A 173 -22.42 -2.72 11.80
CA PRO A 173 -23.60 -3.00 12.62
C PRO A 173 -23.73 -4.51 12.81
N ALA A 174 -23.99 -4.94 14.05
CA ALA A 174 -24.15 -6.34 14.40
C ALA A 174 -25.21 -6.96 13.46
N TYR A 175 -24.83 -8.06 12.80
CA TYR A 175 -25.73 -8.84 11.96
C TYR A 175 -26.81 -9.40 12.88
N ASP A 176 -28.04 -8.89 12.74
CA ASP A 176 -29.20 -9.37 13.49
C ASP A 176 -29.58 -10.77 12.98
N GLN A 177 -29.36 -11.79 13.81
CA GLN A 177 -29.66 -13.20 13.51
C GLN A 177 -31.15 -13.56 13.62
N HIS A 178 -32.08 -12.59 13.66
CA HIS A 178 -33.49 -12.83 13.81
C HIS A 178 -34.28 -12.60 12.50
N HIS A 179 -34.05 -13.43 11.50
CA HIS A 179 -35.07 -13.77 10.50
C HIS A 179 -34.87 -15.23 10.10
N ARG A 180 -35.60 -16.09 10.81
CA ARG A 180 -36.03 -17.38 10.29
C ARG A 180 -37.37 -17.20 9.58
#